data_d68ace5fb96a4519c7421cacd6dff19c
#
_entry.id   d68ace5fb96a4519c7421cacd6dff19c
#
_cell.length_a   1.000
_cell.length_b   1.000
_cell.length_c   1.000
_cell.angle_alpha   90.00
_cell.angle_beta   90.00
_cell.angle_gamma   90.00
#
_symmetry.space_group_name_H-M   'P 1'
#
loop_
_entity.id
_entity.type
_entity.pdbx_description
1 polymer ?
#
loop_
_entity_poly.entity_id
_entity_poly.type
_entity_poly.pdbx_seq_one_letter_code
_entity_poly.pdbx_strand_id
1 'polypeptide(L)'
;MSSEVEKTPVTIDDVDPFIGIDGPGATLCGPYHPLGLVRLGPDTVAPHRTNGYRSDFPLQGFSHTHVSGTGGEGRFGNVSLTPFVGPATLSPGSFERVDEAAKLGRYEATLQPGMVKVSLTASPRCGVSRFVFPAGEQANLLIDASAVHKVHPRAGAQCV
;
A
#
# COMPACT_ATOMS: atom_id res chain seq x y z
N MET A 1 50.11 5.90 -3.86
CA MET A 1 49.17 6.91 -3.40
C MET A 1 47.79 6.25 -3.43
N SER A 2 47.34 5.81 -2.25
CA SER A 2 45.99 5.23 -2.10
C SER A 2 45.01 6.40 -1.99
N SER A 3 44.12 6.57 -2.97
CA SER A 3 43.03 7.54 -2.88
C SER A 3 42.03 7.01 -1.85
N GLU A 4 42.00 7.59 -0.68
CA GLU A 4 40.89 7.38 0.25
C GLU A 4 39.62 7.85 -0.44
N VAL A 5 38.72 6.90 -0.71
CA VAL A 5 37.37 7.21 -1.15
C VAL A 5 36.65 7.81 0.06
N GLU A 6 36.38 9.09 0.01
CA GLU A 6 35.57 9.79 1.02
C GLU A 6 34.18 9.13 1.05
N LYS A 7 33.89 8.40 2.12
CA LYS A 7 32.58 7.73 2.31
C LYS A 7 31.58 8.78 2.77
N THR A 8 30.70 9.19 1.88
CA THR A 8 29.52 9.96 2.27
C THR A 8 28.72 9.17 3.32
N PRO A 9 28.39 9.77 4.46
CA PRO A 9 27.61 9.08 5.48
C PRO A 9 26.22 8.75 4.93
N VAL A 10 25.80 7.49 5.06
CA VAL A 10 24.45 7.03 4.69
C VAL A 10 23.46 7.58 5.71
N THR A 11 22.38 8.16 5.22
CA THR A 11 21.31 8.75 6.03
C THR A 11 20.00 7.97 5.84
N ILE A 12 18.99 8.28 6.65
CA ILE A 12 17.65 7.70 6.52
C ILE A 12 16.98 8.04 5.18
N ASP A 13 17.37 9.15 4.55
CA ASP A 13 16.83 9.58 3.27
C ASP A 13 17.38 8.77 2.08
N ASP A 14 18.46 8.03 2.29
CA ASP A 14 19.06 7.14 1.28
C ASP A 14 18.35 5.78 1.20
N VAL A 15 17.41 5.51 2.09
CA VAL A 15 16.63 4.26 2.09
C VAL A 15 15.47 4.36 1.11
N ASP A 16 15.48 3.50 0.09
CA ASP A 16 14.39 3.38 -0.87
C ASP A 16 13.45 2.22 -0.49
N PRO A 17 12.21 2.50 -0.01
CA PRO A 17 11.24 1.47 0.35
C PRO A 17 10.73 0.65 -0.83
N PHE A 18 11.00 1.04 -2.08
CA PHE A 18 10.61 0.26 -3.26
C PHE A 18 11.58 -0.88 -3.59
N ILE A 19 12.74 -0.94 -2.96
CA ILE A 19 13.68 -2.05 -3.16
C ILE A 19 13.03 -3.38 -2.77
N GLY A 20 12.96 -4.31 -3.72
CA GLY A 20 12.46 -5.68 -3.52
C GLY A 20 10.95 -5.84 -3.50
N ILE A 21 10.18 -4.82 -3.88
CA ILE A 21 8.70 -4.93 -3.99
C ILE A 21 8.27 -5.81 -5.15
N ASP A 22 9.04 -5.82 -6.23
CA ASP A 22 8.78 -6.64 -7.41
C ASP A 22 9.60 -7.93 -7.41
N GLY A 23 9.11 -8.93 -8.11
CA GLY A 23 9.77 -10.23 -8.20
C GLY A 23 9.67 -11.06 -6.91
N PRO A 24 10.68 -11.87 -6.58
CA PRO A 24 10.62 -12.79 -5.45
C PRO A 24 10.83 -12.15 -4.08
N GLY A 25 11.24 -10.87 -4.03
CA GLY A 25 11.54 -10.15 -2.78
C GLY A 25 10.31 -9.91 -1.93
N ALA A 26 9.19 -9.59 -2.56
CA ALA A 26 7.89 -9.37 -1.93
C ALA A 26 7.99 -8.49 -0.66
N THR A 27 8.73 -7.39 -0.74
CA THR A 27 8.80 -6.38 0.30
C THR A 27 7.60 -5.43 0.25
N LEU A 28 7.47 -4.53 1.20
CA LEU A 28 6.36 -3.59 1.32
C LEU A 28 6.89 -2.16 1.25
N CYS A 29 6.23 -1.31 0.46
CA CYS A 29 6.56 0.11 0.35
C CYS A 29 5.73 1.01 1.28
N GLY A 30 4.72 0.47 1.95
CA GLY A 30 3.89 1.22 2.88
C GLY A 30 4.59 1.55 4.20
N PRO A 31 4.10 2.55 4.93
CA PRO A 31 4.63 2.90 6.24
C PRO A 31 4.26 1.86 7.29
N TYR A 32 5.22 1.45 8.09
CA TYR A 32 4.99 0.64 9.28
C TYR A 32 6.07 0.90 10.34
N HIS A 33 5.68 0.79 11.59
CA HIS A 33 6.63 0.86 12.69
C HIS A 33 7.27 -0.53 12.92
N PRO A 34 8.58 -0.65 13.10
CA PRO A 34 9.20 -1.92 13.47
C PRO A 34 8.51 -2.53 14.70
N LEU A 35 8.13 -3.80 14.61
CA LEU A 35 7.36 -4.50 15.64
C LEU A 35 5.96 -3.90 15.91
N GLY A 36 5.46 -3.03 15.04
CA GLY A 36 4.11 -2.49 15.13
C GLY A 36 3.03 -3.52 14.76
N LEU A 37 1.80 -3.27 15.23
CA LEU A 37 0.62 -4.10 14.93
C LEU A 37 0.06 -3.83 13.54
N VAL A 38 0.26 -2.62 13.03
CA VAL A 38 -0.28 -2.18 11.73
C VAL A 38 0.84 -2.17 10.70
N ARG A 39 0.55 -2.75 9.54
CA ARG A 39 1.36 -2.66 8.33
C ARG A 39 0.51 -2.10 7.22
N LEU A 40 0.28 -0.78 7.29
CA LEU A 40 -0.51 -0.03 6.34
C LEU A 40 0.22 0.07 5.00
N GLY A 41 -0.48 -0.15 3.90
CA GLY A 41 0.13 -0.02 2.58
C GLY A 41 -0.86 -0.09 1.45
N PRO A 42 -0.37 0.19 0.23
CA PRO A 42 -1.15 0.06 -0.99
C PRO A 42 -1.39 -1.41 -1.35
N ASP A 43 -2.55 -1.68 -1.94
CA ASP A 43 -2.96 -2.97 -2.47
C ASP A 43 -3.16 -2.88 -3.98
N THR A 44 -2.63 -3.85 -4.72
CA THR A 44 -2.79 -3.94 -6.19
C THR A 44 -3.58 -5.17 -6.62
N VAL A 45 -4.14 -5.11 -7.82
CA VAL A 45 -4.84 -6.23 -8.48
C VAL A 45 -3.83 -7.27 -8.97
N ALA A 46 -2.96 -7.77 -8.11
CA ALA A 46 -1.92 -8.69 -8.55
C ALA A 46 -2.39 -10.15 -8.56
N PRO A 47 -2.12 -10.91 -9.64
CA PRO A 47 -2.32 -12.34 -9.64
C PRO A 47 -1.19 -13.02 -8.85
N HIS A 48 -1.52 -13.77 -7.82
CA HIS A 48 -0.68 -14.76 -7.13
C HIS A 48 0.66 -14.32 -6.50
N ARG A 49 0.86 -14.70 -5.25
CA ARG A 49 2.12 -14.67 -4.49
C ARG A 49 2.76 -13.29 -4.30
N THR A 50 1.96 -12.28 -4.07
CA THR A 50 2.45 -10.97 -3.66
C THR A 50 1.98 -10.66 -2.24
N ASN A 51 2.66 -9.76 -1.58
CA ASN A 51 2.26 -9.28 -0.26
C ASN A 51 1.20 -8.18 -0.32
N GLY A 52 0.52 -8.06 -1.46
CA GLY A 52 -0.54 -7.10 -1.72
C GLY A 52 -0.15 -5.99 -2.68
N TYR A 53 1.13 -5.75 -2.93
CA TYR A 53 1.59 -4.68 -3.80
C TYR A 53 2.56 -5.17 -4.88
N ARG A 54 2.39 -4.62 -6.09
CA ARG A 54 3.34 -4.68 -7.20
C ARG A 54 3.31 -3.37 -8.00
N SER A 55 4.46 -2.93 -8.48
CA SER A 55 4.58 -1.68 -9.23
C SER A 55 3.91 -1.70 -10.60
N ASP A 56 3.80 -2.87 -11.22
CA ASP A 56 3.25 -3.09 -12.57
C ASP A 56 1.73 -3.33 -12.62
N PHE A 57 1.02 -3.27 -11.47
CA PHE A 57 -0.43 -3.46 -11.40
C PHE A 57 -1.15 -2.25 -10.81
N PRO A 58 -2.40 -1.98 -11.25
CA PRO A 58 -3.20 -0.89 -10.71
C PRO A 58 -3.57 -1.12 -9.24
N LEU A 59 -3.76 -0.02 -8.50
CA LEU A 59 -4.21 -0.04 -7.11
C LEU A 59 -5.69 -0.41 -7.00
N GLN A 60 -6.03 -1.14 -5.93
CA GLN A 60 -7.43 -1.40 -5.52
C GLN A 60 -7.80 -0.63 -4.25
N GLY A 61 -6.85 -0.33 -3.39
CA GLY A 61 -7.10 0.30 -2.10
C GLY A 61 -5.87 0.31 -1.21
N PHE A 62 -6.10 0.49 0.07
CA PHE A 62 -5.06 0.59 1.10
C PHE A 62 -5.51 -0.19 2.34
N SER A 63 -4.83 -1.28 2.65
CA SER A 63 -5.19 -2.10 3.80
C SER A 63 -4.21 -1.97 4.97
N HIS A 64 -4.65 -2.43 6.15
CA HIS A 64 -3.92 -2.26 7.40
C HIS A 64 -3.03 -3.44 7.75
N THR A 65 -3.17 -4.56 7.04
CA THR A 65 -2.41 -5.78 7.34
C THR A 65 -1.68 -6.30 6.11
N HIS A 66 -0.36 -6.29 6.17
CA HIS A 66 0.51 -6.88 5.16
C HIS A 66 1.57 -7.75 5.82
N VAL A 67 2.12 -8.70 5.06
CA VAL A 67 3.27 -9.49 5.49
C VAL A 67 4.35 -9.39 4.43
N SER A 68 5.55 -8.97 4.82
CA SER A 68 6.71 -8.93 3.95
C SER A 68 7.44 -10.28 3.93
N GLY A 69 8.14 -10.57 2.84
CA GLY A 69 8.97 -11.74 2.73
C GLY A 69 8.27 -12.93 2.07
N THR A 70 8.17 -14.04 2.72
CA THR A 70 7.90 -15.37 2.16
C THR A 70 6.52 -15.60 1.57
N GLY A 71 5.73 -14.56 1.32
CA GLY A 71 4.42 -14.70 0.71
C GLY A 71 3.52 -15.62 1.55
N GLY A 72 2.88 -15.08 2.54
CA GLY A 72 1.94 -15.83 3.36
C GLY A 72 0.77 -16.34 2.53
N GLU A 73 0.13 -17.40 2.97
CA GLU A 73 -1.10 -17.90 2.39
C GLU A 73 -2.25 -16.93 2.65
N GLY A 74 -2.38 -15.91 1.80
CA GLY A 74 -3.57 -15.10 1.55
C GLY A 74 -4.58 -14.86 2.68
N ARG A 75 -4.14 -14.28 3.80
CA ARG A 75 -5.05 -13.87 4.90
C ARG A 75 -4.82 -12.42 5.33
N PHE A 76 -4.12 -11.66 4.51
CA PHE A 76 -3.77 -10.26 4.75
C PHE A 76 -4.63 -9.34 3.89
N GLY A 77 -4.42 -8.05 3.98
CA GLY A 77 -5.21 -7.06 3.27
C GLY A 77 -6.49 -6.68 4.02
N ASN A 78 -6.54 -6.97 5.33
CA ASN A 78 -7.73 -6.74 6.12
C ASN A 78 -7.93 -5.24 6.38
N VAL A 79 -9.20 -4.87 6.45
CA VAL A 79 -9.67 -3.49 6.58
C VAL A 79 -9.08 -2.63 5.47
N SER A 80 -9.61 -2.82 4.26
CA SER A 80 -9.21 -2.05 3.08
C SER A 80 -10.00 -0.74 3.00
N LEU A 81 -9.30 0.33 2.66
CA LEU A 81 -9.84 1.66 2.42
C LEU A 81 -9.66 2.00 0.94
N THR A 82 -10.75 2.31 0.23
CA THR A 82 -10.70 2.71 -1.17
C THR A 82 -11.34 4.08 -1.34
N PRO A 83 -10.54 5.16 -1.46
CA PRO A 83 -11.06 6.50 -1.76
C PRO A 83 -11.35 6.63 -3.25
N PHE A 84 -12.49 7.22 -3.63
CA PHE A 84 -12.85 7.46 -5.01
C PHE A 84 -13.82 8.64 -5.15
N VAL A 85 -13.95 9.17 -6.37
CA VAL A 85 -14.91 10.24 -6.71
C VAL A 85 -16.03 9.70 -7.59
N GLY A 86 -17.17 10.36 -7.56
CA GLY A 86 -18.35 10.03 -8.39
C GLY A 86 -19.44 9.31 -7.63
N PRO A 87 -20.36 8.61 -8.30
CA PRO A 87 -21.47 7.93 -7.65
C PRO A 87 -21.03 6.87 -6.65
N ALA A 88 -21.71 6.79 -5.50
CA ALA A 88 -21.39 5.80 -4.48
C ALA A 88 -21.56 4.36 -5.01
N THR A 89 -20.57 3.51 -4.80
CA THR A 89 -20.56 2.12 -5.26
C THR A 89 -19.77 1.24 -4.31
N LEU A 90 -20.09 -0.07 -4.29
CA LEU A 90 -19.31 -1.09 -3.59
C LEU A 90 -18.20 -1.69 -4.46
N SER A 91 -18.07 -1.23 -5.70
CA SER A 91 -17.07 -1.71 -6.65
C SER A 91 -16.45 -0.52 -7.41
N PRO A 92 -15.64 0.30 -6.76
CA PRO A 92 -15.07 1.51 -7.38
C PRO A 92 -14.04 1.22 -8.48
N GLY A 93 -13.64 -0.04 -8.66
CA GLY A 93 -12.64 -0.44 -9.65
C GLY A 93 -11.21 -0.33 -9.14
N SER A 94 -10.30 -0.16 -10.06
CA SER A 94 -8.87 0.00 -9.79
C SER A 94 -8.36 1.35 -10.28
N PHE A 95 -7.20 1.77 -9.77
CA PHE A 95 -6.65 3.11 -10.00
C PHE A 95 -5.20 3.02 -10.47
N GLU A 96 -4.86 3.82 -11.45
CA GLU A 96 -3.48 4.09 -11.79
C GLU A 96 -2.86 5.05 -10.76
N ARG A 97 -1.55 4.93 -10.58
CA ARG A 97 -0.78 5.79 -9.68
C ARG A 97 -0.02 6.83 -10.49
N VAL A 98 -0.11 8.07 -10.06
CA VAL A 98 0.79 9.13 -10.49
C VAL A 98 1.44 9.75 -9.26
N ASP A 99 2.63 10.31 -9.43
CA ASP A 99 3.40 10.94 -8.34
C ASP A 99 3.56 10.01 -7.12
N GLU A 100 3.78 8.70 -7.37
CA GLU A 100 3.99 7.74 -6.30
C GLU A 100 5.35 7.93 -5.65
N ALA A 101 5.36 8.00 -4.32
CA ALA A 101 6.58 8.15 -3.53
C ALA A 101 6.47 7.40 -2.20
N ALA A 102 7.57 6.81 -1.77
CA ALA A 102 7.69 6.23 -0.45
C ALA A 102 8.99 6.67 0.23
N LYS A 103 8.90 6.91 1.52
CA LYS A 103 10.03 7.10 2.42
C LYS A 103 9.77 6.29 3.69
N LEU A 104 10.78 6.08 4.51
CA LEU A 104 10.58 5.42 5.79
C LEU A 104 9.48 6.12 6.59
N GLY A 105 8.43 5.38 6.94
CA GLY A 105 7.27 5.88 7.69
C GLY A 105 6.24 6.69 6.89
N ARG A 106 6.39 6.82 5.58
CA ARG A 106 5.46 7.58 4.73
C ARG A 106 5.32 6.96 3.34
N TYR A 107 4.09 6.92 2.86
CA TYR A 107 3.75 6.59 1.48
C TYR A 107 2.80 7.64 0.92
N GLU A 108 2.97 8.01 -0.33
CA GLU A 108 2.13 8.98 -1.03
C GLU A 108 1.88 8.54 -2.47
N ALA A 109 0.69 8.84 -2.97
CA ALA A 109 0.32 8.67 -4.37
C ALA A 109 -0.84 9.58 -4.74
N THR A 110 -1.01 9.82 -6.04
CA THR A 110 -2.23 10.41 -6.61
C THR A 110 -2.93 9.35 -7.45
N LEU A 111 -4.21 9.11 -7.20
CA LEU A 111 -5.01 8.07 -7.86
C LEU A 111 -5.71 8.60 -9.10
N GLN A 112 -5.65 7.86 -10.21
CA GLN A 112 -6.43 8.07 -11.42
C GLN A 112 -7.33 6.86 -11.73
N PRO A 113 -8.61 7.09 -12.12
CA PRO A 113 -9.28 8.39 -12.24
C PRO A 113 -9.57 9.03 -10.90
N GLY A 114 -9.91 10.33 -10.91
CA GLY A 114 -10.40 11.06 -9.76
C GLY A 114 -9.38 11.93 -9.05
N MET A 115 -8.10 11.85 -9.38
CA MET A 115 -7.02 12.70 -8.84
C MET A 115 -7.03 12.82 -7.31
N VAL A 116 -7.38 11.74 -6.62
CA VAL A 116 -7.39 11.69 -5.16
C VAL A 116 -5.97 11.56 -4.64
N LYS A 117 -5.51 12.50 -3.85
CA LYS A 117 -4.19 12.43 -3.22
C LYS A 117 -4.27 11.62 -1.93
N VAL A 118 -3.35 10.69 -1.81
CA VAL A 118 -3.24 9.77 -0.68
C VAL A 118 -1.94 10.02 0.04
N SER A 119 -2.00 10.07 1.38
CA SER A 119 -0.81 10.05 2.24
C SER A 119 -1.07 9.09 3.38
N LEU A 120 -0.13 8.16 3.59
CA LEU A 120 -0.19 7.16 4.63
C LEU A 120 0.98 7.32 5.61
N THR A 121 0.72 7.07 6.89
CA THR A 121 1.74 6.92 7.93
C THR A 121 1.26 5.95 8.99
N ALA A 122 2.16 5.46 9.84
CA ALA A 122 1.81 4.51 10.89
C ALA A 122 2.54 4.83 12.21
N SER A 123 1.87 4.51 13.30
CA SER A 123 2.43 4.42 14.65
C SER A 123 2.53 2.95 15.05
N PRO A 124 3.05 2.61 16.25
CA PRO A 124 3.11 1.21 16.69
C PRO A 124 1.79 0.45 16.68
N ARG A 125 0.64 1.15 16.80
CA ARG A 125 -0.68 0.53 16.93
C ARG A 125 -1.73 1.04 15.97
N CYS A 126 -1.46 2.12 15.23
CA CYS A 126 -2.45 2.77 14.38
C CYS A 126 -1.87 3.06 13.00
N GLY A 127 -2.65 2.80 11.96
CA GLY A 127 -2.44 3.35 10.63
C GLY A 127 -3.22 4.67 10.51
N VAL A 128 -2.63 5.66 9.83
CA VAL A 128 -3.26 6.95 9.54
C VAL A 128 -3.26 7.15 8.04
N SER A 129 -4.44 7.33 7.48
CA SER A 129 -4.64 7.60 6.06
C SER A 129 -5.26 8.98 5.88
N ARG A 130 -4.68 9.79 5.03
CA ARG A 130 -5.23 11.09 4.61
C ARG A 130 -5.56 11.03 3.13
N PHE A 131 -6.81 11.31 2.80
CA PHE A 131 -7.29 11.41 1.43
C PHE A 131 -7.71 12.85 1.14
N VAL A 132 -7.21 13.42 0.05
CA VAL A 132 -7.57 14.77 -0.39
C VAL A 132 -8.23 14.64 -1.75
N PHE A 133 -9.50 14.98 -1.80
CA PHE A 133 -10.34 14.92 -2.99
C PHE A 133 -10.33 16.26 -3.73
N PRO A 134 -10.44 16.27 -5.08
CA PRO A 134 -10.61 17.50 -5.83
C PRO A 134 -11.87 18.25 -5.42
N ALA A 135 -11.80 19.57 -5.47
CA ALA A 135 -12.94 20.42 -5.16
C ALA A 135 -14.08 20.22 -6.19
N GLY A 136 -15.32 20.18 -5.71
CA GLY A 136 -16.51 20.03 -6.55
C GLY A 136 -16.87 18.59 -6.93
N GLU A 137 -16.03 17.62 -6.60
CA GLU A 137 -16.32 16.21 -6.85
C GLU A 137 -17.04 15.55 -5.66
N GLN A 138 -17.89 14.56 -5.95
CA GLN A 138 -18.47 13.74 -4.90
C GLN A 138 -17.43 12.79 -4.33
N ALA A 139 -16.97 13.06 -3.12
CA ALA A 139 -15.98 12.27 -2.42
C ALA A 139 -16.61 11.05 -1.73
N ASN A 140 -16.00 9.88 -1.92
CA ASN A 140 -16.43 8.65 -1.28
C ASN A 140 -15.23 7.90 -0.69
N LEU A 141 -15.49 7.15 0.38
CA LEU A 141 -14.55 6.21 0.97
C LEU A 141 -15.26 4.88 1.21
N LEU A 142 -14.87 3.85 0.47
CA LEU A 142 -15.30 2.49 0.75
C LEU A 142 -14.41 1.90 1.84
N ILE A 143 -15.01 1.39 2.90
CA ILE A 143 -14.34 0.65 3.97
C ILE A 143 -14.80 -0.81 3.86
N ASP A 144 -13.88 -1.68 3.45
CA ASP A 144 -14.14 -3.13 3.36
C ASP A 144 -13.45 -3.86 4.51
N ALA A 145 -14.23 -4.19 5.53
CA ALA A 145 -13.76 -4.94 6.68
C ALA A 145 -13.57 -6.45 6.38
N SER A 146 -14.16 -6.91 5.27
CA SER A 146 -14.05 -8.31 4.81
C SER A 146 -12.92 -8.53 3.82
N ALA A 147 -12.22 -7.47 3.42
CA ALA A 147 -11.13 -7.54 2.46
C ALA A 147 -10.06 -8.57 2.89
N VAL A 148 -9.65 -9.39 1.95
CA VAL A 148 -8.57 -10.36 2.12
C VAL A 148 -7.83 -10.52 0.80
N HIS A 149 -6.50 -10.42 0.82
CA HIS A 149 -5.68 -10.78 -0.33
C HIS A 149 -5.79 -12.30 -0.56
N LYS A 150 -6.42 -12.70 -1.65
CA LYS A 150 -6.57 -14.10 -2.03
C LYS A 150 -5.30 -14.56 -2.74
N VAL A 151 -4.44 -15.27 -2.06
CA VAL A 151 -3.27 -15.93 -2.66
C VAL A 151 -3.64 -17.29 -3.26
N HIS A 152 -4.76 -17.90 -2.84
CA HIS A 152 -5.31 -19.14 -3.37
C HIS A 152 -6.83 -19.15 -3.43
N PRO A 153 -7.43 -19.78 -4.46
CA PRO A 153 -8.89 -19.88 -4.57
C PRO A 153 -9.56 -20.71 -3.44
N ARG A 154 -8.78 -21.27 -2.52
CA ARG A 154 -9.28 -22.04 -1.37
C ARG A 154 -9.39 -21.26 -0.07
N ALA A 155 -8.89 -20.04 -0.01
CA ALA A 155 -8.97 -19.21 1.20
C ALA A 155 -10.17 -18.26 1.13
N GLY A 156 -11.37 -18.80 1.06
CA GLY A 156 -12.58 -18.07 1.35
C GLY A 156 -12.74 -17.95 2.87
N ALA A 157 -12.18 -16.94 3.52
CA ALA A 157 -12.66 -16.57 4.84
C ALA A 157 -13.96 -15.82 4.64
N GLN A 158 -15.09 -16.44 4.93
CA GLN A 158 -16.33 -15.73 5.18
C GLN A 158 -16.23 -15.19 6.61
N CYS A 159 -16.21 -13.86 6.77
CA CYS A 159 -16.60 -13.26 8.04
C CYS A 159 -18.09 -13.54 8.23
N VAL A 160 -18.43 -14.34 9.25
CA VAL A 160 -19.78 -14.52 9.77
C VAL A 160 -19.97 -13.51 10.87
#